data_54cf742b583ea31a3d826ee42244b789
#
_entry.id   54cf742b583ea31a3d826ee42244b789
#
_cell.length_a   1.000
_cell.length_b   1.000
_cell.length_c   1.000
_cell.angle_alpha   90.00
_cell.angle_beta   90.00
_cell.angle_gamma   90.00
#
_symmetry.space_group_name_H-M   'P 1'
#
loop_
_entity.id
_entity.type
_entity.pdbx_description
1 polymer ?
#
loop_
_entity_poly.entity_id
_entity_poly.type
_entity_poly.pdbx_seq_one_letter_code
_entity_poly.pdbx_strand_id
1 'polypeptide(L)'
;MTRLSTQNLSVGYNKKVLIGGIDIDIAPGEVVSLIGPNGAGKSTVLKSITRQLEKLGGEIYVDGENAAALSYKSFATRFSVVLTERLKTERMTCEEVVEAGRYPYTGFFGRLTEEDRRIVRESLALVGGEPLAELPFDAISDGQRQRILLARAICQQPQIMVLDEPTSFLDIRYKIELLSILRRLAAERGMSVLLSLHEIDLAAKISDKIVCVDGDKISAVGAPEEIFRGDTIRSLYGIARGDYNLLFGSVELEKPQGAPRVFVLAGGGSGIPAYRALQRKNIPFSTGILCENDVDFQIARSLAAEIVSVPAFAVLTEQDAARGAEAMLRAGA
;
A
#
# COMPACT_ATOMS: atom_id res chain seq x y z
N MET A 1 23.71 -2.17 3.87
CA MET A 1 23.82 -3.61 3.53
C MET A 1 22.46 -4.01 2.98
N THR A 2 22.35 -4.66 1.83
CA THR A 2 21.08 -5.00 1.18
C THR A 2 20.66 -6.40 1.59
N ARG A 3 19.40 -6.60 2.05
CA ARG A 3 18.82 -7.88 2.43
C ARG A 3 18.33 -8.66 1.22
N LEU A 4 17.59 -7.98 0.34
CA LEU A 4 17.06 -8.54 -0.90
C LEU A 4 17.39 -7.59 -2.03
N SER A 5 17.90 -8.11 -3.15
CA SER A 5 18.04 -7.32 -4.38
C SER A 5 17.70 -8.13 -5.61
N THR A 6 17.21 -7.44 -6.63
CA THR A 6 17.02 -8.00 -7.97
C THR A 6 17.90 -7.25 -8.96
N GLN A 7 18.42 -7.96 -9.95
CA GLN A 7 19.24 -7.38 -11.01
C GLN A 7 18.68 -7.79 -12.37
N ASN A 8 18.17 -6.81 -13.10
CA ASN A 8 17.57 -6.96 -14.42
C ASN A 8 16.55 -8.13 -14.46
N LEU A 9 15.78 -8.29 -13.36
CA LEU A 9 14.82 -9.40 -13.21
C LEU A 9 13.71 -9.26 -14.24
N SER A 10 13.42 -10.37 -14.95
CA SER A 10 12.32 -10.48 -15.90
C SER A 10 11.37 -11.57 -15.44
N VAL A 11 10.08 -11.22 -15.37
CA VAL A 11 9.00 -12.08 -14.86
C VAL A 11 7.88 -12.22 -15.87
N GLY A 12 7.14 -13.33 -15.82
CA GLY A 12 6.04 -13.58 -16.75
C GLY A 12 5.58 -15.02 -16.73
N TYR A 13 4.79 -15.41 -17.72
CA TYR A 13 4.19 -16.75 -17.83
C TYR A 13 4.47 -17.36 -19.21
N ASN A 14 4.58 -18.68 -19.29
CA ASN A 14 4.73 -19.41 -20.54
C ASN A 14 5.85 -18.86 -21.42
N LYS A 15 7.01 -18.52 -20.84
CA LYS A 15 8.18 -17.92 -21.50
C LYS A 15 7.91 -16.54 -22.14
N LYS A 16 6.75 -15.93 -21.88
CA LYS A 16 6.43 -14.57 -22.30
C LYS A 16 6.72 -13.62 -21.15
N VAL A 17 7.67 -12.70 -21.35
CA VAL A 17 7.97 -11.66 -20.37
C VAL A 17 6.78 -10.73 -20.25
N LEU A 18 6.33 -10.52 -19.02
CA LEU A 18 5.32 -9.52 -18.65
C LEU A 18 6.00 -8.23 -18.25
N ILE A 19 6.98 -8.31 -17.33
CA ILE A 19 7.75 -7.17 -16.86
C ILE A 19 9.22 -7.55 -16.92
N GLY A 20 10.06 -6.68 -17.49
CA GLY A 20 11.50 -6.84 -17.56
C GLY A 20 12.25 -5.68 -16.92
N GLY A 21 13.56 -5.88 -16.68
CA GLY A 21 14.41 -4.84 -16.12
C GLY A 21 14.04 -4.42 -14.70
N ILE A 22 13.65 -5.37 -13.85
CA ILE A 22 13.22 -5.07 -12.48
C ILE A 22 14.47 -5.04 -11.58
N ASP A 23 14.80 -3.85 -11.09
CA ASP A 23 15.87 -3.59 -10.14
C ASP A 23 15.28 -3.02 -8.84
N ILE A 24 15.24 -3.84 -7.80
CA ILE A 24 14.67 -3.51 -6.49
C ILE A 24 15.69 -3.87 -5.42
N ASP A 25 15.96 -2.95 -4.51
CA ASP A 25 16.80 -3.16 -3.33
C ASP A 25 16.00 -2.95 -2.06
N ILE A 26 16.13 -3.86 -1.11
CA ILE A 26 15.48 -3.80 0.19
C ILE A 26 16.53 -3.98 1.29
N ALA A 27 16.65 -3.01 2.16
CA ALA A 27 17.53 -3.06 3.32
C ALA A 27 16.91 -3.85 4.49
N PRO A 28 17.71 -4.32 5.47
CA PRO A 28 17.17 -4.84 6.73
C PRO A 28 16.27 -3.82 7.42
N GLY A 29 15.06 -4.23 7.82
CA GLY A 29 14.09 -3.36 8.49
C GLY A 29 13.34 -2.41 7.57
N GLU A 30 13.55 -2.49 6.25
CA GLU A 30 12.86 -1.64 5.27
C GLU A 30 11.53 -2.26 4.85
N VAL A 31 10.52 -1.41 4.70
CA VAL A 31 9.21 -1.77 4.16
C VAL A 31 9.08 -1.20 2.75
N VAL A 32 8.93 -2.07 1.76
CA VAL A 32 8.80 -1.72 0.34
C VAL A 32 7.44 -2.13 -0.18
N SER A 33 6.69 -1.19 -0.76
CA SER A 33 5.38 -1.48 -1.35
C SER A 33 5.40 -1.39 -2.87
N LEU A 34 4.80 -2.40 -3.52
CA LEU A 34 4.46 -2.35 -4.93
C LEU A 34 3.07 -1.75 -5.09
N ILE A 35 2.95 -0.68 -5.87
CA ILE A 35 1.67 -0.07 -6.22
C ILE A 35 1.48 -0.09 -7.75
N GLY A 36 0.25 0.04 -8.20
CA GLY A 36 -0.10 0.07 -9.63
C GLY A 36 -1.48 -0.53 -9.89
N PRO A 37 -2.01 -0.36 -11.12
CA PRO A 37 -3.33 -0.85 -11.48
C PRO A 37 -3.50 -2.36 -11.28
N ASN A 38 -4.76 -2.80 -11.24
CA ASN A 38 -5.07 -4.23 -11.25
C ASN A 38 -4.57 -4.87 -12.54
N GLY A 39 -3.94 -6.04 -12.41
CA GLY A 39 -3.35 -6.72 -13.57
C GLY A 39 -1.98 -6.18 -14.01
N ALA A 40 -1.42 -5.16 -13.38
CA ALA A 40 -0.10 -4.62 -13.72
C ALA A 40 1.07 -5.59 -13.47
N GLY A 41 0.84 -6.74 -12.82
CA GLY A 41 1.87 -7.76 -12.62
C GLY A 41 2.53 -7.74 -11.22
N LYS A 42 2.01 -6.99 -10.25
CA LYS A 42 2.54 -6.94 -8.87
C LYS A 42 2.71 -8.34 -8.26
N SER A 43 1.66 -9.14 -8.28
CA SER A 43 1.69 -10.53 -7.77
C SER A 43 2.66 -11.42 -8.56
N THR A 44 2.85 -11.17 -9.86
CA THR A 44 3.81 -11.90 -10.69
C THR A 44 5.24 -11.62 -10.23
N VAL A 45 5.56 -10.35 -9.93
CA VAL A 45 6.86 -9.95 -9.36
C VAL A 45 7.08 -10.64 -8.01
N LEU A 46 6.10 -10.56 -7.10
CA LEU A 46 6.19 -11.18 -5.76
C LEU A 46 6.38 -12.70 -5.86
N LYS A 47 5.59 -13.38 -6.69
CA LYS A 47 5.69 -14.84 -6.91
C LYS A 47 7.04 -15.24 -7.50
N SER A 48 7.62 -14.45 -8.39
CA SER A 48 8.95 -14.73 -8.95
C SER A 48 10.06 -14.52 -7.92
N ILE A 49 10.00 -13.45 -7.12
CA ILE A 49 10.96 -13.20 -6.02
C ILE A 49 10.90 -14.35 -4.99
N THR A 50 9.72 -14.88 -4.70
CA THR A 50 9.51 -15.99 -3.74
C THR A 50 9.69 -17.38 -4.34
N ARG A 51 10.17 -17.50 -5.59
CA ARG A 51 10.41 -18.75 -6.30
C ARG A 51 9.15 -19.61 -6.49
N GLN A 52 7.95 -19.04 -6.37
CA GLN A 52 6.70 -19.72 -6.69
C GLN A 52 6.40 -19.67 -8.19
N LEU A 53 6.97 -18.69 -8.87
CA LEU A 53 6.97 -18.56 -10.32
C LEU A 53 8.41 -18.50 -10.81
N GLU A 54 8.72 -19.25 -11.85
CA GLU A 54 10.05 -19.24 -12.44
C GLU A 54 10.33 -17.88 -13.07
N LYS A 55 11.50 -17.29 -12.75
CA LYS A 55 11.97 -16.07 -13.39
C LYS A 55 12.35 -16.35 -14.84
N LEU A 56 12.13 -15.40 -15.72
CA LEU A 56 12.47 -15.52 -17.15
C LEU A 56 13.83 -14.89 -17.51
N GLY A 57 14.42 -14.14 -16.60
CA GLY A 57 15.75 -13.54 -16.77
C GLY A 57 16.18 -12.77 -15.52
N GLY A 58 17.43 -12.31 -15.51
CA GLY A 58 18.00 -11.58 -14.38
C GLY A 58 18.29 -12.43 -13.15
N GLU A 59 18.68 -11.80 -12.05
CA GLU A 59 19.09 -12.48 -10.83
C GLU A 59 18.40 -11.89 -9.58
N ILE A 60 18.27 -12.74 -8.55
CA ILE A 60 17.73 -12.38 -7.23
C ILE A 60 18.79 -12.74 -6.20
N TYR A 61 19.11 -11.81 -5.32
CA TYR A 61 20.10 -12.01 -4.25
C TYR A 61 19.49 -11.81 -2.88
N VAL A 62 19.89 -12.62 -1.93
CA VAL A 62 19.50 -12.56 -0.51
C VAL A 62 20.76 -12.51 0.32
N ASP A 63 20.97 -11.43 1.07
CA ASP A 63 22.21 -11.16 1.81
C ASP A 63 23.46 -11.31 0.93
N GLY A 64 23.38 -10.92 -0.36
CA GLY A 64 24.45 -11.02 -1.33
C GLY A 64 24.63 -12.41 -1.96
N GLU A 65 23.91 -13.43 -1.53
CA GLU A 65 23.93 -14.79 -2.08
C GLU A 65 22.84 -14.94 -3.15
N ASN A 66 23.19 -15.53 -4.30
CA ASN A 66 22.19 -15.78 -5.35
C ASN A 66 21.11 -16.71 -4.84
N ALA A 67 19.85 -16.26 -4.88
CA ALA A 67 18.71 -17.01 -4.39
C ALA A 67 18.57 -18.38 -5.06
N ALA A 68 18.97 -18.55 -6.32
CA ALA A 68 18.92 -19.84 -7.02
C ALA A 68 19.86 -20.90 -6.42
N ALA A 69 20.96 -20.48 -5.77
CA ALA A 69 21.90 -21.37 -5.09
C ALA A 69 21.40 -21.85 -3.73
N LEU A 70 20.44 -21.17 -3.12
CA LEU A 70 19.87 -21.55 -1.84
C LEU A 70 19.06 -22.84 -1.95
N SER A 71 19.29 -23.77 -1.01
CA SER A 71 18.41 -24.93 -0.84
C SER A 71 16.98 -24.48 -0.48
N TYR A 72 15.97 -25.31 -0.76
CA TYR A 72 14.59 -25.00 -0.39
C TYR A 72 14.44 -24.73 1.11
N LYS A 73 15.13 -25.49 1.95
CA LYS A 73 15.11 -25.31 3.40
C LYS A 73 15.73 -23.97 3.80
N SER A 74 16.91 -23.63 3.26
CA SER A 74 17.57 -22.35 3.54
C SER A 74 16.75 -21.17 3.05
N PHE A 75 16.08 -21.30 1.90
CA PHE A 75 15.16 -20.29 1.40
C PHE A 75 13.95 -20.12 2.32
N ALA A 76 13.32 -21.24 2.73
CA ALA A 76 12.15 -21.22 3.60
C ALA A 76 12.44 -20.73 5.03
N THR A 77 13.68 -20.76 5.53
CA THR A 77 14.04 -20.12 6.80
C THR A 77 14.25 -18.62 6.69
N ARG A 78 14.52 -18.09 5.48
CA ARG A 78 14.74 -16.66 5.23
C ARG A 78 13.48 -15.93 4.78
N PHE A 79 12.59 -16.62 4.05
CA PHE A 79 11.37 -16.04 3.47
C PHE A 79 10.12 -16.61 4.10
N SER A 80 9.16 -15.73 4.42
CA SER A 80 7.77 -16.14 4.57
C SER A 80 6.89 -15.41 3.57
N VAL A 81 5.77 -16.04 3.22
CA VAL A 81 4.88 -15.54 2.16
C VAL A 81 3.43 -15.61 2.60
N VAL A 82 2.71 -14.51 2.43
CA VAL A 82 1.26 -14.44 2.57
C VAL A 82 0.68 -14.05 1.20
N LEU A 83 -0.02 -14.98 0.57
CA LEU A 83 -0.66 -14.76 -0.73
C LEU A 83 -2.16 -14.63 -0.56
N THR A 84 -2.80 -13.99 -1.55
CA THR A 84 -4.26 -13.88 -1.67
C THR A 84 -4.97 -15.19 -2.00
N GLU A 85 -4.22 -16.22 -2.44
CA GLU A 85 -4.80 -17.52 -2.78
C GLU A 85 -5.36 -18.23 -1.54
N ARG A 86 -6.60 -18.72 -1.65
CA ARG A 86 -7.23 -19.48 -0.57
C ARG A 86 -6.50 -20.80 -0.34
N LEU A 87 -5.91 -20.95 0.84
CA LEU A 87 -5.44 -22.24 1.28
C LEU A 87 -6.64 -23.16 1.50
N LYS A 88 -6.63 -24.31 0.85
CA LYS A 88 -7.55 -25.41 1.15
C LYS A 88 -6.95 -26.23 2.28
N THR A 89 -7.41 -25.98 3.49
CA THR A 89 -6.94 -26.69 4.70
C THR A 89 -8.12 -27.51 5.21
N GLU A 90 -8.34 -28.69 4.63
CA GLU A 90 -9.40 -29.56 5.12
C GLU A 90 -9.12 -29.97 6.58
N ARG A 91 -9.99 -29.54 7.51
CA ARG A 91 -10.03 -29.93 8.93
C ARG A 91 -8.91 -29.42 9.85
N MET A 92 -8.07 -28.48 9.42
CA MET A 92 -7.07 -27.89 10.32
C MET A 92 -7.69 -26.83 11.23
N THR A 93 -7.27 -26.79 12.50
CA THR A 93 -7.52 -25.66 13.40
C THR A 93 -6.66 -24.47 13.01
N CYS A 94 -7.01 -23.29 13.50
CA CYS A 94 -6.20 -22.08 13.29
C CYS A 94 -4.78 -22.24 13.89
N GLU A 95 -4.66 -22.90 15.06
CA GLU A 95 -3.35 -23.17 15.67
C GLU A 95 -2.50 -24.08 14.78
N GLU A 96 -3.06 -25.18 14.25
CA GLU A 96 -2.36 -26.08 13.33
C GLU A 96 -1.90 -25.37 12.05
N VAL A 97 -2.69 -24.41 11.54
CA VAL A 97 -2.27 -23.57 10.41
C VAL A 97 -1.05 -22.73 10.78
N VAL A 98 -1.00 -22.16 11.99
CA VAL A 98 0.15 -21.37 12.46
C VAL A 98 1.36 -22.28 12.72
N GLU A 99 1.16 -23.47 13.31
CA GLU A 99 2.19 -24.48 13.51
C GLU A 99 2.91 -24.88 12.23
N ALA A 100 2.20 -24.92 11.09
CA ALA A 100 2.79 -25.17 9.78
C ALA A 100 3.91 -24.16 9.41
N GLY A 101 3.91 -22.95 10.00
CA GLY A 101 5.00 -21.99 9.86
C GLY A 101 6.34 -22.51 10.43
N ARG A 102 6.32 -23.51 11.30
CA ARG A 102 7.54 -24.11 11.88
C ARG A 102 8.15 -25.24 11.05
N TYR A 103 7.49 -25.70 9.96
CA TYR A 103 8.02 -26.80 9.14
C TYR A 103 9.48 -26.65 8.68
N PRO A 104 10.00 -25.46 8.32
CA PRO A 104 11.41 -25.32 7.97
C PRO A 104 12.38 -25.71 9.09
N TYR A 105 11.93 -25.68 10.34
CA TYR A 105 12.73 -25.96 11.54
C TYR A 105 12.53 -27.37 12.09
N THR A 106 11.44 -28.04 11.72
CA THR A 106 11.16 -29.41 12.18
C THR A 106 12.02 -30.42 11.43
N GLY A 107 12.26 -31.58 12.10
CA GLY A 107 12.92 -32.71 11.45
C GLY A 107 11.96 -33.50 10.55
N PHE A 108 12.44 -34.70 10.12
CA PHE A 108 11.70 -35.57 9.20
C PHE A 108 10.28 -35.95 9.68
N PHE A 109 10.07 -36.05 10.98
CA PHE A 109 8.78 -36.42 11.58
C PHE A 109 7.85 -35.18 11.83
N GLY A 110 8.25 -33.98 11.49
CA GLY A 110 7.43 -32.76 11.67
C GLY A 110 7.09 -32.43 13.13
N ARG A 111 7.79 -33.00 14.12
CA ARG A 111 7.48 -32.80 15.54
C ARG A 111 7.93 -31.41 16.00
N LEU A 112 7.01 -30.69 16.63
CA LEU A 112 7.26 -29.38 17.24
C LEU A 112 7.93 -29.59 18.61
N THR A 113 8.94 -28.76 18.89
CA THR A 113 9.55 -28.65 20.22
C THR A 113 8.70 -27.73 21.11
N GLU A 114 8.99 -27.67 22.42
CA GLU A 114 8.34 -26.72 23.32
C GLU A 114 8.63 -25.26 22.92
N GLU A 115 9.81 -25.00 22.39
CA GLU A 115 10.17 -23.70 21.84
C GLU A 115 9.33 -23.35 20.63
N ASP A 116 9.09 -24.27 19.71
CA ASP A 116 8.21 -24.06 18.56
C ASP A 116 6.77 -23.72 19.01
N ARG A 117 6.25 -24.46 20.01
CA ARG A 117 4.92 -24.18 20.57
C ARG A 117 4.83 -22.81 21.24
N ARG A 118 5.90 -22.37 21.91
CA ARG A 118 5.99 -21.02 22.47
C ARG A 118 5.90 -19.98 21.37
N ILE A 119 6.66 -20.14 20.28
CA ILE A 119 6.65 -19.23 19.14
C ILE A 119 5.28 -19.18 18.47
N VAL A 120 4.58 -20.32 18.35
CA VAL A 120 3.21 -20.41 17.84
C VAL A 120 2.26 -19.54 18.68
N ARG A 121 2.26 -19.73 20.01
CA ARG A 121 1.41 -18.93 20.91
C ARG A 121 1.73 -17.44 20.85
N GLU A 122 3.00 -17.07 20.85
CA GLU A 122 3.42 -15.66 20.71
C GLU A 122 2.98 -15.05 19.38
N SER A 123 3.02 -15.83 18.30
CA SER A 123 2.59 -15.37 16.97
C SER A 123 1.08 -15.18 16.90
N LEU A 124 0.30 -16.08 17.53
CA LEU A 124 -1.14 -15.92 17.65
C LEU A 124 -1.50 -14.69 18.49
N ALA A 125 -0.84 -14.51 19.64
CA ALA A 125 -1.05 -13.35 20.50
C ALA A 125 -0.76 -12.02 19.79
N LEU A 126 0.31 -11.99 18.99
CA LEU A 126 0.73 -10.79 18.27
C LEU A 126 -0.35 -10.25 17.30
N VAL A 127 -1.15 -11.16 16.73
CA VAL A 127 -2.23 -10.82 15.78
C VAL A 127 -3.62 -10.85 16.44
N GLY A 128 -3.71 -11.04 17.76
CA GLY A 128 -4.99 -11.22 18.45
C GLY A 128 -5.76 -12.47 17.98
N GLY A 129 -5.02 -13.52 17.61
CA GLY A 129 -5.56 -14.78 17.07
C GLY A 129 -5.85 -15.85 18.13
N GLU A 130 -5.48 -15.64 19.40
CA GLU A 130 -5.63 -16.62 20.49
C GLU A 130 -7.07 -17.14 20.64
N PRO A 131 -8.13 -16.29 20.58
CA PRO A 131 -9.50 -16.80 20.68
C PRO A 131 -9.95 -17.66 19.49
N LEU A 132 -9.16 -17.69 18.42
CA LEU A 132 -9.45 -18.45 17.20
C LEU A 132 -8.68 -19.78 17.17
N ALA A 133 -7.70 -20.00 18.04
CA ALA A 133 -6.72 -21.09 17.96
C ALA A 133 -7.36 -22.47 17.71
N GLU A 134 -8.38 -22.81 18.48
CA GLU A 134 -9.06 -24.11 18.42
C GLU A 134 -10.16 -24.19 17.34
N LEU A 135 -10.52 -23.05 16.72
CA LEU A 135 -11.57 -23.02 15.70
C LEU A 135 -11.06 -23.63 14.38
N PRO A 136 -11.93 -24.34 13.64
CA PRO A 136 -11.60 -24.78 12.29
C PRO A 136 -11.27 -23.57 11.40
N PHE A 137 -10.15 -23.60 10.70
CA PHE A 137 -9.70 -22.51 9.84
C PHE A 137 -10.71 -22.17 8.74
N ASP A 138 -11.45 -23.16 8.24
CA ASP A 138 -12.48 -22.95 7.22
C ASP A 138 -13.78 -22.33 7.77
N ALA A 139 -13.98 -22.33 9.09
CA ALA A 139 -15.16 -21.81 9.74
C ALA A 139 -15.08 -20.32 10.13
N ILE A 140 -13.88 -19.71 10.06
CA ILE A 140 -13.67 -18.31 10.41
C ILE A 140 -13.86 -17.37 9.21
N SER A 141 -14.08 -16.07 9.49
CA SER A 141 -14.24 -15.04 8.43
C SER A 141 -12.94 -14.80 7.64
N ASP A 142 -13.05 -14.23 6.45
CA ASP A 142 -11.88 -13.94 5.60
C ASP A 142 -10.87 -13.01 6.32
N GLY A 143 -11.34 -12.00 7.07
CA GLY A 143 -10.46 -11.14 7.88
C GLY A 143 -9.77 -11.89 9.03
N GLN A 144 -10.45 -12.85 9.67
CA GLN A 144 -9.84 -13.72 10.67
C GLN A 144 -8.83 -14.67 10.03
N ARG A 145 -9.13 -15.21 8.84
CA ARG A 145 -8.17 -16.03 8.07
C ARG A 145 -6.89 -15.26 7.77
N GLN A 146 -7.01 -14.02 7.33
CA GLN A 146 -5.85 -13.19 7.01
C GLN A 146 -4.95 -12.98 8.24
N ARG A 147 -5.54 -12.78 9.44
CA ARG A 147 -4.78 -12.71 10.70
C ARG A 147 -4.04 -14.00 11.02
N ILE A 148 -4.70 -15.15 10.87
CA ILE A 148 -4.08 -16.47 11.11
C ILE A 148 -2.95 -16.74 10.10
N LEU A 149 -3.12 -16.36 8.83
CA LEU A 149 -2.07 -16.48 7.81
C LEU A 149 -0.88 -15.56 8.12
N LEU A 150 -1.14 -14.37 8.64
CA LEU A 150 -0.07 -13.48 9.13
C LEU A 150 0.65 -14.11 10.34
N ALA A 151 -0.09 -14.68 11.31
CA ALA A 151 0.52 -15.39 12.44
C ALA A 151 1.42 -16.53 11.97
N ARG A 152 0.98 -17.33 10.99
CA ARG A 152 1.78 -18.39 10.37
C ARG A 152 3.08 -17.84 9.78
N ALA A 153 2.99 -16.72 9.04
CA ALA A 153 4.15 -16.09 8.43
C ALA A 153 5.13 -15.54 9.48
N ILE A 154 4.63 -14.95 10.57
CA ILE A 154 5.43 -14.46 11.71
C ILE A 154 6.07 -15.63 12.46
N CYS A 155 5.32 -16.71 12.69
CA CYS A 155 5.76 -17.92 13.36
C CYS A 155 6.98 -18.57 12.68
N GLN A 156 7.12 -18.39 11.38
CA GLN A 156 8.29 -18.84 10.62
C GLN A 156 9.56 -18.04 10.96
N GLN A 157 9.45 -16.90 11.66
CA GLN A 157 10.57 -16.02 12.03
C GLN A 157 11.46 -15.64 10.83
N PRO A 158 10.88 -15.13 9.73
CA PRO A 158 11.62 -14.86 8.51
C PRO A 158 12.51 -13.62 8.63
N GLN A 159 13.50 -13.54 7.77
CA GLN A 159 14.27 -12.31 7.55
C GLN A 159 13.55 -11.38 6.55
N ILE A 160 12.80 -11.97 5.60
CA ILE A 160 12.06 -11.27 4.55
C ILE A 160 10.62 -11.81 4.56
N MET A 161 9.65 -10.91 4.72
CA MET A 161 8.23 -11.23 4.60
C MET A 161 7.67 -10.65 3.31
N VAL A 162 7.05 -11.49 2.49
CA VAL A 162 6.42 -11.08 1.23
C VAL A 162 4.91 -11.25 1.36
N LEU A 163 4.15 -10.17 1.10
CA LEU A 163 2.70 -10.19 1.24
C LEU A 163 2.04 -9.66 -0.04
N ASP A 164 1.13 -10.44 -0.59
CA ASP A 164 0.35 -10.02 -1.75
C ASP A 164 -1.04 -9.58 -1.31
N GLU A 165 -1.31 -8.28 -1.45
CA GLU A 165 -2.57 -7.62 -1.07
C GLU A 165 -3.07 -7.96 0.36
N PRO A 166 -2.23 -7.82 1.40
CA PRO A 166 -2.56 -8.29 2.73
C PRO A 166 -3.72 -7.52 3.41
N THR A 167 -4.10 -6.37 2.87
CA THR A 167 -5.20 -5.53 3.37
C THR A 167 -6.54 -5.84 2.72
N SER A 168 -6.57 -6.68 1.67
CA SER A 168 -7.79 -7.07 0.98
C SER A 168 -8.77 -7.78 1.93
N PHE A 169 -10.05 -7.44 1.83
CA PHE A 169 -11.15 -7.99 2.65
C PHE A 169 -11.09 -7.64 4.15
N LEU A 170 -10.14 -6.81 4.60
CA LEU A 170 -10.08 -6.32 5.97
C LEU A 170 -10.88 -5.02 6.12
N ASP A 171 -11.56 -4.86 7.26
CA ASP A 171 -12.07 -3.55 7.67
C ASP A 171 -10.91 -2.62 8.09
N ILE A 172 -11.22 -1.35 8.25
CA ILE A 172 -10.20 -0.32 8.52
C ILE A 172 -9.42 -0.58 9.81
N ARG A 173 -10.05 -1.12 10.84
CA ARG A 173 -9.41 -1.43 12.11
C ARG A 173 -8.31 -2.48 11.91
N TYR A 174 -8.65 -3.59 11.25
CA TYR A 174 -7.70 -4.69 11.02
C TYR A 174 -6.62 -4.31 10.01
N LYS A 175 -6.89 -3.44 9.02
CA LYS A 175 -5.85 -2.87 8.15
C LYS A 175 -4.80 -2.12 8.96
N ILE A 176 -5.22 -1.24 9.87
CA ILE A 176 -4.33 -0.47 10.74
C ILE A 176 -3.51 -1.40 11.65
N GLU A 177 -4.17 -2.38 12.29
CA GLU A 177 -3.51 -3.35 13.17
C GLU A 177 -2.43 -4.14 12.40
N LEU A 178 -2.77 -4.69 11.22
CA LEU A 178 -1.84 -5.46 10.38
C LEU A 178 -0.63 -4.62 9.99
N LEU A 179 -0.85 -3.43 9.44
CA LEU A 179 0.24 -2.55 9.01
C LEU A 179 1.13 -2.12 10.19
N SER A 180 0.53 -1.86 11.36
CA SER A 180 1.27 -1.54 12.58
C SER A 180 2.14 -2.70 13.05
N ILE A 181 1.65 -3.95 12.97
CA ILE A 181 2.42 -5.15 13.27
C ILE A 181 3.62 -5.27 12.32
N LEU A 182 3.40 -5.15 11.00
CA LEU A 182 4.47 -5.23 10.00
C LEU A 182 5.55 -4.17 10.25
N ARG A 183 5.14 -2.90 10.50
CA ARG A 183 6.07 -1.81 10.77
C ARG A 183 6.88 -2.04 12.04
N ARG A 184 6.24 -2.55 13.11
CA ARG A 184 6.91 -2.89 14.36
C ARG A 184 7.92 -4.03 14.16
N LEU A 185 7.56 -5.09 13.45
CA LEU A 185 8.47 -6.20 13.15
C LEU A 185 9.67 -5.75 12.31
N ALA A 186 9.44 -4.86 11.34
CA ALA A 186 10.52 -4.26 10.56
C ALA A 186 11.47 -3.47 11.45
N ALA A 187 10.96 -2.58 12.29
CA ALA A 187 11.77 -1.72 13.15
C ALA A 187 12.49 -2.48 14.29
N GLU A 188 11.80 -3.41 14.97
CA GLU A 188 12.34 -4.07 16.16
C GLU A 188 13.18 -5.31 15.85
N ARG A 189 12.82 -6.04 14.78
CA ARG A 189 13.50 -7.30 14.41
C ARG A 189 14.38 -7.19 13.18
N GLY A 190 14.44 -6.02 12.54
CA GLY A 190 15.18 -5.84 11.30
C GLY A 190 14.61 -6.67 10.14
N MET A 191 13.33 -7.06 10.21
CA MET A 191 12.65 -7.83 9.17
C MET A 191 12.38 -6.95 7.96
N SER A 192 12.81 -7.38 6.78
CA SER A 192 12.47 -6.69 5.53
C SER A 192 11.08 -7.10 5.07
N VAL A 193 10.26 -6.15 4.66
CA VAL A 193 8.89 -6.41 4.21
C VAL A 193 8.74 -5.94 2.77
N LEU A 194 8.26 -6.84 1.91
CA LEU A 194 7.88 -6.53 0.52
C LEU A 194 6.41 -6.86 0.35
N LEU A 195 5.59 -5.85 0.03
CA LEU A 195 4.15 -6.08 -0.10
C LEU A 195 3.55 -5.38 -1.31
N SER A 196 2.43 -5.91 -1.83
CA SER A 196 1.60 -5.19 -2.78
C SER A 196 0.42 -4.55 -2.06
N LEU A 197 0.07 -3.32 -2.42
CA LEU A 197 -1.07 -2.61 -1.87
C LEU A 197 -1.89 -1.97 -2.99
N HIS A 198 -3.22 -1.97 -2.82
CA HIS A 198 -4.14 -1.22 -3.66
C HIS A 198 -4.44 0.16 -3.11
N GLU A 199 -4.42 0.30 -1.79
CA GLU A 199 -4.69 1.55 -1.10
C GLU A 199 -3.42 2.42 -1.10
N ILE A 200 -3.42 3.42 -1.98
CA ILE A 200 -2.28 4.33 -2.18
C ILE A 200 -1.93 5.08 -0.88
N ASP A 201 -2.96 5.51 -0.12
CA ASP A 201 -2.78 6.22 1.14
C ASP A 201 -2.16 5.35 2.24
N LEU A 202 -2.45 4.05 2.25
CA LEU A 202 -1.82 3.09 3.16
C LEU A 202 -0.37 2.82 2.74
N ALA A 203 -0.12 2.68 1.43
CA ALA A 203 1.24 2.52 0.91
C ALA A 203 2.11 3.73 1.29
N ALA A 204 1.59 4.95 1.16
CA ALA A 204 2.29 6.17 1.55
C ALA A 204 2.67 6.22 3.04
N LYS A 205 1.85 5.61 3.90
CA LYS A 205 2.03 5.67 5.37
C LYS A 205 2.93 4.58 5.94
N ILE A 206 2.95 3.40 5.29
CA ILE A 206 3.72 2.28 5.83
C ILE A 206 5.11 2.16 5.24
N SER A 207 5.30 2.58 3.99
CA SER A 207 6.50 2.23 3.22
C SER A 207 7.65 3.21 3.44
N ASP A 208 8.86 2.66 3.43
CA ASP A 208 10.09 3.45 3.29
C ASP A 208 10.38 3.69 1.81
N LYS A 209 9.94 2.77 0.92
CA LYS A 209 10.13 2.84 -0.51
C LYS A 209 8.90 2.33 -1.26
N ILE A 210 8.57 2.98 -2.36
CA ILE A 210 7.49 2.62 -3.27
C ILE A 210 8.07 2.19 -4.60
N VAL A 211 7.52 1.12 -5.15
CA VAL A 211 7.81 0.61 -6.51
C VAL A 211 6.54 0.70 -7.34
N CYS A 212 6.54 1.53 -8.37
CA CYS A 212 5.42 1.73 -9.28
C CYS A 212 5.47 0.70 -10.40
N VAL A 213 4.49 -0.21 -10.44
CA VAL A 213 4.35 -1.25 -11.47
C VAL A 213 3.33 -0.81 -12.50
N ASP A 214 3.77 -0.61 -13.73
CA ASP A 214 2.97 -0.06 -14.83
C ASP A 214 2.98 -1.01 -16.04
N GLY A 215 2.15 -2.04 -15.94
CA GLY A 215 1.91 -3.00 -17.01
C GLY A 215 3.13 -3.84 -17.39
N ASP A 216 4.06 -3.28 -18.15
CA ASP A 216 5.22 -3.99 -18.68
C ASP A 216 6.56 -3.58 -18.06
N LYS A 217 6.55 -2.61 -17.17
CA LYS A 217 7.76 -2.02 -16.57
C LYS A 217 7.57 -1.55 -15.13
N ILE A 218 8.68 -1.30 -14.47
CA ILE A 218 8.74 -0.45 -13.28
C ILE A 218 8.87 0.99 -13.75
N SER A 219 7.85 1.82 -13.49
CA SER A 219 7.81 3.21 -13.98
C SER A 219 8.53 4.18 -13.04
N ALA A 220 8.58 3.89 -11.75
CA ALA A 220 9.27 4.69 -10.75
C ALA A 220 9.61 3.87 -9.51
N VAL A 221 10.71 4.23 -8.83
CA VAL A 221 11.11 3.71 -7.51
C VAL A 221 11.64 4.88 -6.69
N GLY A 222 11.18 5.04 -5.46
CA GLY A 222 11.63 6.12 -4.58
C GLY A 222 10.91 6.15 -3.24
N ALA A 223 11.24 7.13 -2.41
CA ALA A 223 10.51 7.38 -1.17
C ALA A 223 9.06 7.83 -1.46
N PRO A 224 8.11 7.56 -0.54
CA PRO A 224 6.72 8.00 -0.73
C PRO A 224 6.62 9.48 -1.08
N GLU A 225 7.38 10.34 -0.43
CA GLU A 225 7.37 11.79 -0.65
C GLU A 225 7.85 12.20 -2.03
N GLU A 226 8.61 11.36 -2.72
CA GLU A 226 9.06 11.58 -4.10
C GLU A 226 8.05 11.05 -5.10
N ILE A 227 7.53 9.84 -4.87
CA ILE A 227 6.58 9.16 -5.77
C ILE A 227 5.23 9.88 -5.78
N PHE A 228 4.79 10.37 -4.62
CA PHE A 228 3.49 11.03 -4.49
C PHE A 228 3.54 12.54 -4.80
N ARG A 229 4.54 12.99 -5.56
CA ARG A 229 4.61 14.34 -6.10
C ARG A 229 4.15 14.39 -7.56
N GLY A 230 3.57 15.53 -7.94
CA GLY A 230 3.17 15.78 -9.33
C GLY A 230 2.14 14.78 -9.85
N ASP A 231 2.29 14.41 -11.12
CA ASP A 231 1.32 13.58 -11.85
C ASP A 231 1.64 12.07 -11.85
N THR A 232 2.60 11.62 -11.03
CA THR A 232 3.04 10.21 -11.03
C THR A 232 1.87 9.25 -10.80
N ILE A 233 1.06 9.48 -9.76
CA ILE A 233 -0.10 8.62 -9.45
C ILE A 233 -1.16 8.72 -10.53
N ARG A 234 -1.42 9.93 -11.03
CA ARG A 234 -2.38 10.16 -12.10
C ARG A 234 -1.98 9.39 -13.37
N SER A 235 -0.70 9.45 -13.75
CA SER A 235 -0.17 8.70 -14.90
C SER A 235 -0.20 7.20 -14.67
N LEU A 236 0.26 6.71 -13.49
CA LEU A 236 0.30 5.30 -13.15
C LEU A 236 -1.08 4.62 -13.22
N TYR A 237 -2.12 5.31 -12.72
CA TYR A 237 -3.48 4.76 -12.70
C TYR A 237 -4.33 5.20 -13.90
N GLY A 238 -3.77 5.95 -14.84
CA GLY A 238 -4.49 6.41 -16.04
C GLY A 238 -5.71 7.28 -15.71
N ILE A 239 -5.62 8.12 -14.67
CA ILE A 239 -6.74 8.96 -14.21
C ILE A 239 -6.99 10.06 -15.24
N ALA A 240 -7.96 9.83 -16.13
CA ALA A 240 -8.33 10.81 -17.17
C ALA A 240 -9.27 11.92 -16.64
N ARG A 241 -10.11 11.59 -15.65
CA ARG A 241 -11.11 12.50 -15.05
C ARG A 241 -11.06 12.42 -13.53
N GLY A 242 -11.25 13.57 -12.88
CA GLY A 242 -11.05 13.66 -11.43
C GLY A 242 -9.58 13.81 -11.05
N ASP A 243 -9.31 13.65 -9.78
CA ASP A 243 -7.97 13.84 -9.23
C ASP A 243 -7.75 12.93 -8.02
N TYR A 244 -6.50 12.69 -7.66
CA TYR A 244 -6.13 12.05 -6.41
C TYR A 244 -5.37 13.06 -5.55
N ASN A 245 -6.02 13.50 -4.48
CA ASN A 245 -5.41 14.44 -3.56
C ASN A 245 -4.46 13.72 -2.61
N LEU A 246 -3.18 13.91 -2.82
CA LEU A 246 -2.11 13.22 -2.06
C LEU A 246 -2.06 13.66 -0.59
N LEU A 247 -2.41 14.93 -0.27
CA LEU A 247 -2.37 15.43 1.10
C LEU A 247 -3.44 14.77 1.96
N PHE A 248 -4.60 14.46 1.38
CA PHE A 248 -5.73 13.86 2.09
C PHE A 248 -5.89 12.36 1.81
N GLY A 249 -5.12 11.80 0.87
CA GLY A 249 -5.32 10.43 0.42
C GLY A 249 -6.73 10.19 -0.15
N SER A 250 -7.33 11.22 -0.73
CA SER A 250 -8.72 11.19 -1.19
C SER A 250 -8.83 11.29 -2.71
N VAL A 251 -9.79 10.52 -3.25
CA VAL A 251 -10.22 10.63 -4.63
C VAL A 251 -11.20 11.81 -4.74
N GLU A 252 -10.90 12.76 -5.61
CA GLU A 252 -11.81 13.83 -5.95
C GLU A 252 -12.37 13.59 -7.36
N LEU A 253 -13.72 13.60 -7.44
CA LEU A 253 -14.41 13.43 -8.73
C LEU A 253 -14.25 14.66 -9.60
N GLU A 254 -14.57 14.53 -10.89
CA GLU A 254 -14.51 15.62 -11.84
C GLU A 254 -15.27 16.85 -11.35
N LYS A 255 -14.66 18.03 -11.49
CA LYS A 255 -15.31 19.30 -11.10
C LYS A 255 -16.48 19.62 -12.01
N PRO A 256 -17.54 20.26 -11.46
CA PRO A 256 -18.66 20.74 -12.25
C PRO A 256 -18.21 21.68 -13.35
N GLN A 257 -18.76 21.53 -14.55
CA GLN A 257 -18.43 22.36 -15.70
C GLN A 257 -19.35 23.59 -15.80
N GLY A 258 -18.82 24.67 -16.33
CA GLY A 258 -19.56 25.91 -16.57
C GLY A 258 -19.09 27.10 -15.73
N ALA A 259 -19.74 28.22 -15.91
CA ALA A 259 -19.45 29.43 -15.13
C ALA A 259 -19.85 29.24 -13.67
N PRO A 260 -19.09 29.79 -12.70
CA PRO A 260 -19.43 29.72 -11.30
C PRO A 260 -20.83 30.33 -11.01
N ARG A 261 -21.65 29.61 -10.25
CA ARG A 261 -22.99 30.04 -9.83
C ARG A 261 -23.06 30.41 -8.35
N VAL A 262 -22.04 30.01 -7.60
CA VAL A 262 -21.93 30.22 -6.15
C VAL A 262 -20.50 30.65 -5.87
N PHE A 263 -20.34 31.65 -4.99
CA PHE A 263 -19.03 31.96 -4.41
C PHE A 263 -19.00 31.46 -2.97
N VAL A 264 -17.97 30.68 -2.63
CA VAL A 264 -17.80 30.12 -1.27
C VAL A 264 -16.68 30.88 -0.56
N LEU A 265 -17.03 31.62 0.48
CA LEU A 265 -16.07 32.16 1.43
C LEU A 265 -15.59 31.02 2.35
N ALA A 266 -14.30 30.74 2.35
CA ALA A 266 -13.72 29.61 3.03
C ALA A 266 -12.34 29.94 3.60
N GLY A 267 -11.81 29.02 4.40
CA GLY A 267 -10.50 29.07 5.00
C GLY A 267 -10.41 28.09 6.16
N GLY A 268 -9.19 27.53 6.40
CA GLY A 268 -8.92 26.62 7.50
C GLY A 268 -9.72 25.31 7.47
N GLY A 269 -10.11 24.84 6.28
CA GLY A 269 -10.88 23.60 6.09
C GLY A 269 -12.40 23.78 6.14
N SER A 270 -12.91 24.99 6.39
CA SER A 270 -14.34 25.26 6.50
C SER A 270 -15.13 25.11 5.19
N GLY A 271 -14.45 25.27 4.05
CA GLY A 271 -15.04 25.19 2.71
C GLY A 271 -15.27 23.79 2.20
N ILE A 272 -14.50 22.81 2.64
CA ILE A 272 -14.50 21.44 2.11
C ILE A 272 -15.91 20.80 2.08
N PRO A 273 -16.73 20.87 3.15
CA PRO A 273 -18.10 20.32 3.11
C PRO A 273 -18.98 20.99 2.05
N ALA A 274 -18.86 22.32 1.89
CA ALA A 274 -19.61 23.07 0.88
C ALA A 274 -19.15 22.70 -0.54
N TYR A 275 -17.85 22.64 -0.81
CA TYR A 275 -17.28 22.24 -2.09
C TYR A 275 -17.81 20.89 -2.55
N ARG A 276 -17.75 19.89 -1.67
CA ARG A 276 -18.26 18.54 -1.96
C ARG A 276 -19.78 18.49 -2.12
N ALA A 277 -20.52 19.32 -1.39
CA ALA A 277 -21.95 19.43 -1.57
C ALA A 277 -22.33 20.04 -2.93
N LEU A 278 -21.63 21.09 -3.36
CA LEU A 278 -21.80 21.72 -4.67
C LEU A 278 -21.42 20.79 -5.81
N GLN A 279 -20.28 20.07 -5.67
CA GLN A 279 -19.86 19.04 -6.63
C GLN A 279 -20.94 17.94 -6.80
N ARG A 280 -21.44 17.38 -5.70
CA ARG A 280 -22.51 16.35 -5.76
C ARG A 280 -23.77 16.83 -6.47
N LYS A 281 -24.06 18.14 -6.40
CA LYS A 281 -25.21 18.76 -7.08
C LYS A 281 -24.87 19.24 -8.50
N ASN A 282 -23.64 19.00 -8.96
CA ASN A 282 -23.11 19.49 -10.24
C ASN A 282 -23.28 21.01 -10.40
N ILE A 283 -23.02 21.77 -9.32
CA ILE A 283 -23.09 23.24 -9.32
C ILE A 283 -21.66 23.78 -9.38
N PRO A 284 -21.26 24.43 -10.48
CA PRO A 284 -19.95 25.07 -10.57
C PRO A 284 -19.87 26.24 -9.59
N PHE A 285 -18.73 26.37 -8.91
CA PHE A 285 -18.52 27.38 -7.89
C PHE A 285 -17.13 28.01 -8.01
N SER A 286 -17.01 29.22 -7.52
CA SER A 286 -15.74 29.87 -7.22
C SER A 286 -15.54 29.98 -5.71
N THR A 287 -14.29 30.13 -5.29
CA THR A 287 -13.94 30.26 -3.87
C THR A 287 -12.75 31.21 -3.69
N GLY A 288 -12.62 31.75 -2.52
CA GLY A 288 -11.49 32.63 -2.15
C GLY A 288 -11.89 33.56 -0.97
N ILE A 289 -11.00 34.42 -0.52
CA ILE A 289 -9.60 34.50 -0.93
C ILE A 289 -8.80 33.53 -0.10
N LEU A 290 -8.09 32.59 -0.73
CA LEU A 290 -7.38 31.52 -0.03
C LEU A 290 -5.87 31.71 -0.17
N CYS A 291 -5.13 31.50 0.93
CA CYS A 291 -3.69 31.32 0.83
C CYS A 291 -3.38 29.95 0.20
N GLU A 292 -2.34 29.86 -0.64
CA GLU A 292 -1.99 28.61 -1.34
C GLU A 292 -1.58 27.48 -0.40
N ASN A 293 -1.21 27.79 0.83
CA ASN A 293 -0.96 26.80 1.88
C ASN A 293 -2.19 26.44 2.73
N ASP A 294 -3.36 27.03 2.43
CA ASP A 294 -4.61 26.69 3.12
C ASP A 294 -5.12 25.31 2.68
N VAL A 295 -5.69 24.58 3.63
CA VAL A 295 -6.31 23.27 3.40
C VAL A 295 -7.44 23.35 2.37
N ASP A 296 -8.26 24.39 2.44
CA ASP A 296 -9.34 24.62 1.48
C ASP A 296 -8.82 24.88 0.06
N PHE A 297 -7.69 25.56 -0.09
CA PHE A 297 -7.06 25.76 -1.41
C PHE A 297 -6.66 24.43 -2.06
N GLN A 298 -6.11 23.49 -1.27
CA GLN A 298 -5.66 22.21 -1.79
C GLN A 298 -6.83 21.36 -2.36
N ILE A 299 -8.00 21.43 -1.73
CA ILE A 299 -9.20 20.74 -2.22
C ILE A 299 -9.86 21.53 -3.35
N ALA A 300 -9.91 22.86 -3.25
CA ALA A 300 -10.52 23.71 -4.26
C ALA A 300 -9.87 23.55 -5.64
N ARG A 301 -8.55 23.30 -5.71
CA ARG A 301 -7.82 23.05 -6.97
C ARG A 301 -8.47 21.96 -7.81
N SER A 302 -8.98 20.90 -7.18
CA SER A 302 -9.62 19.78 -7.86
C SER A 302 -11.12 19.98 -8.09
N LEU A 303 -11.80 20.85 -7.32
CA LEU A 303 -13.26 20.93 -7.30
C LEU A 303 -13.83 22.26 -7.81
N ALA A 304 -13.14 23.39 -7.61
CA ALA A 304 -13.63 24.69 -7.98
C ALA A 304 -13.41 25.01 -9.47
N ALA A 305 -14.34 25.73 -10.06
CA ALA A 305 -14.17 26.28 -11.41
C ALA A 305 -13.16 27.43 -11.43
N GLU A 306 -13.16 28.26 -10.38
CA GLU A 306 -12.26 29.41 -10.22
C GLU A 306 -11.86 29.56 -8.75
N ILE A 307 -10.59 29.93 -8.50
CA ILE A 307 -10.06 30.19 -7.16
C ILE A 307 -9.40 31.56 -7.15
N VAL A 308 -9.80 32.40 -6.23
CA VAL A 308 -9.07 33.63 -5.92
C VAL A 308 -8.06 33.30 -4.82
N SER A 309 -6.78 33.24 -5.17
CA SER A 309 -5.72 32.89 -4.23
C SER A 309 -4.64 33.97 -4.11
N VAL A 310 -3.91 33.86 -3.02
CA VAL A 310 -2.69 34.61 -2.73
C VAL A 310 -1.56 33.64 -2.36
N PRO A 311 -0.30 34.03 -2.58
CA PRO A 311 0.84 33.19 -2.20
C PRO A 311 0.80 32.77 -0.73
N ALA A 312 1.46 31.66 -0.42
CA ALA A 312 1.59 31.17 0.96
C ALA A 312 2.16 32.25 1.88
N PHE A 313 1.55 32.44 3.06
CA PHE A 313 1.93 33.44 4.07
C PHE A 313 1.84 34.90 3.61
N ALA A 314 1.24 35.20 2.46
CA ALA A 314 1.03 36.58 2.02
C ALA A 314 0.00 37.30 2.91
N VAL A 315 0.23 38.58 3.12
CA VAL A 315 -0.77 39.46 3.74
C VAL A 315 -1.77 39.89 2.65
N LEU A 316 -3.05 39.79 2.94
CA LEU A 316 -4.13 40.23 2.04
C LEU A 316 -4.05 41.72 1.82
N THR A 317 -4.10 42.12 0.56
CA THR A 317 -4.11 43.52 0.14
C THR A 317 -5.51 43.95 -0.27
N GLU A 318 -5.75 45.28 -0.40
CA GLU A 318 -7.01 45.82 -0.93
C GLU A 318 -7.28 45.33 -2.36
N GLN A 319 -6.21 45.11 -3.15
CA GLN A 319 -6.31 44.57 -4.49
C GLN A 319 -6.80 43.12 -4.52
N ASP A 320 -6.37 42.32 -3.56
CA ASP A 320 -6.85 40.93 -3.40
C ASP A 320 -8.32 40.91 -2.97
N ALA A 321 -8.70 41.79 -2.05
CA ALA A 321 -10.10 41.97 -1.64
C ALA A 321 -10.99 42.37 -2.82
N ALA A 322 -10.51 43.25 -3.68
CA ALA A 322 -11.24 43.66 -4.88
C ALA A 322 -11.42 42.48 -5.88
N ARG A 323 -10.39 41.68 -6.09
CA ARG A 323 -10.47 40.45 -6.91
C ARG A 323 -11.51 39.47 -6.35
N GLY A 324 -11.53 39.26 -5.02
CA GLY A 324 -12.51 38.41 -4.36
C GLY A 324 -13.95 38.92 -4.53
N ALA A 325 -14.16 40.25 -4.33
CA ALA A 325 -15.46 40.86 -4.52
C ALA A 325 -15.96 40.75 -5.97
N GLU A 326 -15.08 40.97 -6.96
CA GLU A 326 -15.41 40.78 -8.36
C GLU A 326 -15.82 39.35 -8.70
N ALA A 327 -15.09 38.35 -8.20
CA ALA A 327 -15.42 36.93 -8.38
C ALA A 327 -16.77 36.58 -7.72
N MET A 328 -17.06 37.13 -6.54
CA MET A 328 -18.34 37.01 -5.85
C MET A 328 -19.51 37.58 -6.65
N LEU A 329 -19.35 38.77 -7.20
CA LEU A 329 -20.36 39.41 -8.04
C LEU A 329 -20.63 38.62 -9.33
N ARG A 330 -19.61 38.04 -9.92
CA ARG A 330 -19.76 37.21 -11.13
C ARG A 330 -20.48 35.90 -10.87
N ALA A 331 -20.40 35.35 -9.66
CA ALA A 331 -21.07 34.11 -9.31
C ALA A 331 -22.60 34.28 -9.13
N GLY A 332 -23.15 35.49 -8.99
CA GLY A 332 -24.59 35.74 -9.03
C GLY A 332 -25.38 35.30 -7.80
N ALA A 333 -24.72 34.96 -6.72
CA ALA A 333 -25.36 34.59 -5.44
C ALA A 333 -24.43 34.85 -4.26
#